data_eb685c90c4a121bd79e6fafb015db304
#
_entry.id   eb685c90c4a121bd79e6fafb015db304
#
_cell.length_a   1.000
_cell.length_b   1.000
_cell.length_c   1.000
_cell.angle_alpha   90.00
_cell.angle_beta   90.00
_cell.angle_gamma   90.00
#
_symmetry.space_group_name_H-M   'P 1'
#
loop_
_entity.id
_entity.type
_entity.pdbx_description
1 polymer ?
#
loop_
_entity_poly.entity_id
_entity_poly.type
_entity_poly.pdbx_seq_one_letter_code
_entity_poly.pdbx_strand_id
1 'polypeptide(L)'
;HPLGYIASDIFSRYKRLQGFNVLHPMGYDAYGLPAEQYAIQTGQHPAVTTKINIARYREQLEKIGFCYDWNREIRTCEPDYYKWTQWAFIQMFNHYFDNSLQKAQPIAGLVKQFEVSGTKNIQAVCTEELNFTSEEWIAKSEKEQQEILLNYRIAYLADLKVNWCPALGTVLANDEVSEGLSVRGGHPVEQRVMRQWSLRVSAYAQRLLDGLDKIDWTESLKETQKNWIGRSEGAEMKFKLKDQDVEFEIFTTRADTIYGVTFMVLAPESELVRVRILALNH
;
A
#
# COMPACT_ATOMS: atom_id res chain seq x y z
N HIS A 1 -8.43 -10.03 -20.13
CA HIS A 1 -9.01 -10.84 -19.05
C HIS A 1 -9.27 -12.32 -19.42
N PRO A 2 -9.89 -12.68 -20.58
CA PRO A 2 -10.21 -14.08 -20.89
C PRO A 2 -9.03 -15.04 -20.90
N LEU A 3 -7.81 -14.58 -21.18
CA LEU A 3 -6.62 -15.43 -21.24
C LEU A 3 -6.38 -16.18 -19.92
N GLY A 4 -6.46 -15.48 -18.78
CA GLY A 4 -6.34 -16.11 -17.46
C GLY A 4 -7.51 -17.04 -17.13
N TYR A 5 -8.71 -16.69 -17.57
CA TYR A 5 -9.92 -17.51 -17.36
C TYR A 5 -9.88 -18.81 -18.14
N ILE A 6 -9.35 -18.81 -19.38
CA ILE A 6 -9.22 -20.00 -20.21
C ILE A 6 -8.33 -21.05 -19.51
N ALA A 7 -7.20 -20.65 -18.95
CA ALA A 7 -6.29 -21.58 -18.27
C ALA A 7 -6.97 -22.27 -17.07
N SER A 8 -7.64 -21.48 -16.21
CA SER A 8 -8.36 -22.03 -15.04
C SER A 8 -9.56 -22.89 -15.43
N ASP A 9 -10.25 -22.54 -16.51
CA ASP A 9 -11.38 -23.33 -17.04
C ASP A 9 -10.94 -24.68 -17.56
N ILE A 10 -9.88 -24.72 -18.38
CA ILE A 10 -9.31 -25.97 -18.90
C ILE A 10 -8.88 -26.88 -17.76
N PHE A 11 -8.17 -26.33 -16.76
CA PHE A 11 -7.72 -27.10 -15.60
C PHE A 11 -8.91 -27.64 -14.79
N SER A 12 -9.93 -26.83 -14.58
CA SER A 12 -11.15 -27.21 -13.86
C SER A 12 -11.89 -28.35 -14.56
N ARG A 13 -12.02 -28.29 -15.91
CA ARG A 13 -12.62 -29.36 -16.72
C ARG A 13 -11.80 -30.65 -16.63
N TYR A 14 -10.48 -30.54 -16.78
CA TYR A 14 -9.57 -31.68 -16.66
C TYR A 14 -9.72 -32.38 -15.31
N LYS A 15 -9.75 -31.64 -14.20
CA LYS A 15 -9.93 -32.20 -12.87
C LYS A 15 -11.30 -32.86 -12.67
N ARG A 16 -12.38 -32.28 -13.20
CA ARG A 16 -13.70 -32.92 -13.18
C ARG A 16 -13.71 -34.24 -13.93
N LEU A 17 -13.07 -34.31 -15.10
CA LEU A 17 -12.96 -35.57 -15.86
C LEU A 17 -12.16 -36.64 -15.11
N GLN A 18 -11.28 -36.24 -14.19
CA GLN A 18 -10.56 -37.14 -13.29
C GLN A 18 -11.36 -37.54 -12.03
N GLY A 19 -12.61 -37.09 -11.89
CA GLY A 19 -13.46 -37.40 -10.75
C GLY A 19 -13.27 -36.50 -9.51
N PHE A 20 -12.50 -35.39 -9.64
CA PHE A 20 -12.36 -34.44 -8.53
C PHE A 20 -13.63 -33.59 -8.35
N ASN A 21 -13.94 -33.26 -7.09
CA ASN A 21 -14.92 -32.22 -6.77
C ASN A 21 -14.26 -30.86 -6.98
N VAL A 22 -14.73 -30.07 -7.96
CA VAL A 22 -14.10 -28.82 -8.37
C VAL A 22 -15.00 -27.63 -8.06
N LEU A 23 -14.54 -26.71 -7.23
CA LEU A 23 -15.13 -25.38 -7.01
C LEU A 23 -14.45 -24.37 -7.96
N HIS A 24 -15.19 -23.82 -8.91
CA HIS A 24 -14.71 -22.84 -9.89
C HIS A 24 -15.69 -21.67 -10.00
N PRO A 25 -15.75 -20.76 -9.03
CA PRO A 25 -16.65 -19.60 -9.05
C PRO A 25 -16.08 -18.47 -9.90
N MET A 26 -16.95 -17.52 -10.30
CA MET A 26 -16.56 -16.22 -10.85
C MET A 26 -16.63 -15.15 -9.78
N GLY A 27 -15.64 -14.24 -9.76
CA GLY A 27 -15.63 -13.04 -8.92
C GLY A 27 -15.54 -11.77 -9.77
N TYR A 28 -16.31 -10.75 -9.41
CA TYR A 28 -16.28 -9.43 -10.04
C TYR A 28 -15.65 -8.43 -9.07
N ASP A 29 -14.50 -7.88 -9.46
CA ASP A 29 -13.90 -6.71 -8.80
C ASP A 29 -14.70 -5.49 -9.24
N ALA A 30 -15.57 -5.02 -8.35
CA ALA A 30 -16.67 -4.12 -8.70
C ALA A 30 -16.52 -2.71 -8.09
N TYR A 31 -15.31 -2.34 -7.69
CA TYR A 31 -14.94 -0.98 -7.28
C TYR A 31 -13.98 -0.37 -8.29
N GLY A 32 -13.87 0.95 -8.27
CA GLY A 32 -12.78 1.65 -8.90
C GLY A 32 -13.16 2.87 -9.73
N LEU A 33 -12.12 3.60 -10.09
CA LEU A 33 -12.14 4.85 -10.83
C LEU A 33 -12.98 4.81 -12.14
N PRO A 34 -12.98 3.73 -12.96
CA PRO A 34 -13.80 3.69 -14.16
C PRO A 34 -15.28 3.88 -13.92
N ALA A 35 -15.85 3.25 -12.89
CA ALA A 35 -17.26 3.39 -12.55
C ALA A 35 -17.58 4.79 -11.98
N GLU A 36 -16.67 5.34 -11.18
CA GLU A 36 -16.81 6.68 -10.60
C GLU A 36 -16.75 7.76 -11.68
N GLN A 37 -15.79 7.70 -12.60
CA GLN A 37 -15.69 8.65 -13.72
C GLN A 37 -16.89 8.59 -14.67
N TYR A 38 -17.39 7.39 -14.92
CA TYR A 38 -18.62 7.22 -15.71
C TYR A 38 -19.84 7.84 -15.00
N ALA A 39 -19.92 7.71 -13.67
CA ALA A 39 -20.97 8.34 -12.88
C ALA A 39 -20.91 9.88 -12.94
N ILE A 40 -19.73 10.47 -12.87
CA ILE A 40 -19.51 11.91 -13.01
C ILE A 40 -19.96 12.40 -14.40
N GLN A 41 -19.59 11.68 -15.46
CA GLN A 41 -19.92 12.04 -16.84
C GLN A 41 -21.42 11.91 -17.17
N THR A 42 -22.10 10.92 -16.62
CA THR A 42 -23.47 10.56 -17.01
C THR A 42 -24.53 10.93 -15.97
N GLY A 43 -24.13 11.25 -14.75
CA GLY A 43 -25.03 11.41 -13.60
C GLY A 43 -25.65 10.09 -13.11
N GLN A 44 -25.22 8.95 -13.63
CA GLN A 44 -25.74 7.65 -13.23
C GLN A 44 -24.96 7.09 -12.02
N HIS A 45 -25.70 6.65 -11.00
CA HIS A 45 -25.07 6.07 -9.80
C HIS A 45 -24.22 4.83 -10.15
N PRO A 46 -22.97 4.70 -9.63
CA PRO A 46 -22.05 3.61 -9.97
C PRO A 46 -22.65 2.20 -9.80
N ALA A 47 -23.47 1.98 -8.78
CA ALA A 47 -24.09 0.67 -8.52
C ALA A 47 -24.99 0.21 -9.69
N VAL A 48 -25.69 1.14 -10.38
CA VAL A 48 -26.54 0.82 -11.52
C VAL A 48 -25.70 0.34 -12.69
N THR A 49 -24.68 1.12 -13.05
CA THR A 49 -23.74 0.79 -14.12
C THR A 49 -23.00 -0.53 -13.85
N THR A 50 -22.51 -0.72 -12.63
CA THR A 50 -21.82 -1.94 -12.21
C THR A 50 -22.72 -3.16 -12.36
N LYS A 51 -23.99 -3.09 -11.94
CA LYS A 51 -24.94 -4.19 -12.09
C LYS A 51 -25.20 -4.55 -13.56
N ILE A 52 -25.35 -3.57 -14.42
CA ILE A 52 -25.54 -3.77 -15.87
C ILE A 52 -24.30 -4.41 -16.48
N ASN A 53 -23.10 -3.93 -16.11
CA ASN A 53 -21.86 -4.44 -16.63
C ASN A 53 -21.58 -5.90 -16.19
N ILE A 54 -21.87 -6.24 -14.92
CA ILE A 54 -21.76 -7.61 -14.41
C ILE A 54 -22.66 -8.56 -15.23
N ALA A 55 -23.93 -8.17 -15.45
CA ALA A 55 -24.85 -8.97 -16.26
C ALA A 55 -24.33 -9.18 -17.68
N ARG A 56 -23.76 -8.13 -18.29
CA ARG A 56 -23.16 -8.21 -19.63
C ARG A 56 -21.91 -9.09 -19.67
N TYR A 57 -21.03 -8.97 -18.67
CA TYR A 57 -19.85 -9.84 -18.53
C TYR A 57 -20.25 -11.31 -18.42
N ARG A 58 -21.22 -11.61 -17.56
CA ARG A 58 -21.72 -12.97 -17.38
C ARG A 58 -22.26 -13.55 -18.71
N GLU A 59 -23.11 -12.80 -19.40
CA GLU A 59 -23.63 -13.22 -20.73
C GLU A 59 -22.51 -13.55 -21.72
N GLN A 60 -21.46 -12.71 -21.76
CA GLN A 60 -20.32 -12.93 -22.66
C GLN A 60 -19.51 -14.16 -22.28
N LEU A 61 -19.25 -14.39 -21.00
CA LEU A 61 -18.51 -15.54 -20.50
C LEU A 61 -19.29 -16.85 -20.70
N GLU A 62 -20.62 -16.81 -20.54
CA GLU A 62 -21.50 -17.95 -20.83
C GLU A 62 -21.47 -18.31 -22.34
N LYS A 63 -21.45 -17.32 -23.23
CA LYS A 63 -21.33 -17.54 -24.70
C LYS A 63 -19.99 -18.17 -25.10
N ILE A 64 -18.91 -17.87 -24.37
CA ILE A 64 -17.61 -18.54 -24.55
C ILE A 64 -17.67 -20.00 -24.07
N GLY A 65 -18.62 -20.30 -23.15
CA GLY A 65 -18.83 -21.65 -22.63
C GLY A 65 -17.97 -22.01 -21.44
N PHE A 66 -17.55 -21.03 -20.63
CA PHE A 66 -16.82 -21.29 -19.38
C PHE A 66 -17.65 -22.10 -18.37
N CYS A 67 -17.00 -23.00 -17.64
CA CYS A 67 -17.63 -23.91 -16.67
C CYS A 67 -17.67 -23.37 -15.24
N TYR A 68 -17.94 -22.08 -15.08
CA TYR A 68 -18.07 -21.47 -13.75
C TYR A 68 -19.29 -21.95 -12.98
N ASP A 69 -19.15 -22.01 -11.64
CA ASP A 69 -20.28 -22.17 -10.73
C ASP A 69 -20.95 -20.82 -10.47
N TRP A 70 -21.87 -20.44 -11.35
CA TRP A 70 -22.58 -19.17 -11.31
C TRP A 70 -23.44 -18.98 -10.05
N ASN A 71 -23.77 -20.09 -9.33
CA ASN A 71 -24.50 -19.98 -8.06
C ASN A 71 -23.62 -19.49 -6.91
N ARG A 72 -22.30 -19.51 -7.10
CA ARG A 72 -21.30 -19.03 -6.15
C ARG A 72 -20.52 -17.81 -6.67
N GLU A 73 -21.11 -17.05 -7.58
CA GLU A 73 -20.48 -15.80 -8.02
C GLU A 73 -20.36 -14.80 -6.88
N ILE A 74 -19.27 -14.02 -6.90
CA ILE A 74 -18.91 -13.06 -5.86
C ILE A 74 -18.83 -11.67 -6.50
N ARG A 75 -19.32 -10.65 -5.77
CA ARG A 75 -19.24 -9.24 -6.13
C ARG A 75 -18.63 -8.46 -4.99
N THR A 76 -17.46 -7.88 -5.18
CA THR A 76 -16.72 -7.21 -4.10
C THR A 76 -17.43 -5.99 -3.54
N CYS A 77 -18.35 -5.38 -4.29
CA CYS A 77 -19.15 -4.22 -3.89
C CYS A 77 -20.38 -4.57 -3.03
N GLU A 78 -20.68 -5.84 -2.82
CA GLU A 78 -21.84 -6.24 -2.00
C GLU A 78 -21.48 -6.29 -0.50
N PRO A 79 -22.39 -5.84 0.40
CA PRO A 79 -22.16 -5.81 1.85
C PRO A 79 -21.74 -7.15 2.42
N ASP A 80 -22.31 -8.25 1.92
CA ASP A 80 -21.97 -9.61 2.37
C ASP A 80 -20.53 -10.00 2.06
N TYR A 81 -19.91 -9.39 1.05
CA TYR A 81 -18.51 -9.56 0.75
C TYR A 81 -17.64 -8.57 1.53
N TYR A 82 -17.85 -7.25 1.37
CA TYR A 82 -16.93 -6.25 1.89
C TYR A 82 -16.92 -6.15 3.43
N LYS A 83 -17.93 -6.65 4.13
CA LYS A 83 -17.88 -6.79 5.60
C LYS A 83 -16.64 -7.55 6.08
N TRP A 84 -16.14 -8.52 5.30
CA TRP A 84 -14.93 -9.27 5.63
C TRP A 84 -13.66 -8.45 5.39
N THR A 85 -13.66 -7.63 4.36
CA THR A 85 -12.58 -6.66 4.11
C THR A 85 -12.50 -5.64 5.26
N GLN A 86 -13.65 -5.14 5.70
CA GLN A 86 -13.73 -4.24 6.85
C GLN A 86 -13.28 -4.93 8.15
N TRP A 87 -13.68 -6.17 8.35
CA TRP A 87 -13.22 -6.96 9.50
C TRP A 87 -11.70 -7.16 9.49
N ALA A 88 -11.13 -7.51 8.36
CA ALA A 88 -9.68 -7.66 8.20
C ALA A 88 -8.94 -6.34 8.48
N PHE A 89 -9.46 -5.20 8.01
CA PHE A 89 -8.92 -3.89 8.32
C PHE A 89 -8.94 -3.60 9.83
N ILE A 90 -10.04 -3.91 10.52
CA ILE A 90 -10.15 -3.75 11.97
C ILE A 90 -9.13 -4.63 12.71
N GLN A 91 -8.89 -5.86 12.22
CA GLN A 91 -7.83 -6.70 12.79
C GLN A 91 -6.46 -6.05 12.62
N MET A 92 -6.12 -5.54 11.43
CA MET A 92 -4.86 -4.84 11.19
C MET A 92 -4.73 -3.57 12.04
N PHE A 93 -5.81 -2.82 12.24
CA PHE A 93 -5.84 -1.65 13.12
C PHE A 93 -5.59 -2.01 14.59
N ASN A 94 -6.06 -3.15 15.05
CA ASN A 94 -5.91 -3.62 16.42
C ASN A 94 -4.61 -4.40 16.67
N HIS A 95 -3.70 -4.44 15.71
CA HIS A 95 -2.43 -5.15 15.82
C HIS A 95 -1.24 -4.25 15.46
N TYR A 96 -0.07 -4.59 16.01
CA TYR A 96 1.24 -4.09 15.61
C TYR A 96 2.12 -5.24 15.10
N PHE A 97 3.20 -4.97 14.41
CA PHE A 97 4.16 -5.98 13.98
C PHE A 97 5.32 -6.05 14.97
N ASP A 98 5.56 -7.25 15.52
CA ASP A 98 6.66 -7.52 16.45
C ASP A 98 7.87 -8.07 15.68
N ASN A 99 8.99 -7.35 15.73
CA ASN A 99 10.23 -7.70 15.03
C ASN A 99 10.89 -8.95 15.61
N SER A 100 10.77 -9.22 16.90
CA SER A 100 11.37 -10.39 17.53
C SER A 100 10.62 -11.67 17.18
N LEU A 101 9.31 -11.58 17.10
CA LEU A 101 8.41 -12.70 16.79
C LEU A 101 8.13 -12.83 15.28
N GLN A 102 8.48 -11.82 14.47
CA GLN A 102 8.21 -11.73 13.03
C GLN A 102 6.73 -11.96 12.67
N LYS A 103 5.82 -11.41 13.48
CA LYS A 103 4.37 -11.53 13.28
C LYS A 103 3.58 -10.40 13.95
N ALA A 104 2.32 -10.27 13.51
CA ALA A 104 1.36 -9.38 14.15
C ALA A 104 1.03 -9.82 15.58
N GLN A 105 0.93 -8.85 16.49
CA GLN A 105 0.54 -9.01 17.89
C GLN A 105 -0.57 -8.00 18.24
N PRO A 106 -1.48 -8.34 19.16
CA PRO A 106 -2.52 -7.41 19.60
C PRO A 106 -1.95 -6.12 20.20
N ILE A 107 -2.46 -4.97 19.77
CA ILE A 107 -2.03 -3.64 20.24
C ILE A 107 -2.14 -3.49 21.77
N ALA A 108 -3.09 -4.17 22.40
CA ALA A 108 -3.25 -4.19 23.84
C ALA A 108 -2.01 -4.73 24.59
N GLY A 109 -1.25 -5.63 23.96
CA GLY A 109 0.03 -6.11 24.49
C GLY A 109 1.08 -5.00 24.54
N LEU A 110 1.14 -4.16 23.50
CA LEU A 110 2.02 -3.01 23.43
C LEU A 110 1.65 -1.94 24.46
N VAL A 111 0.34 -1.68 24.63
CA VAL A 111 -0.16 -0.76 25.67
C VAL A 111 0.33 -1.17 27.07
N LYS A 112 0.25 -2.46 27.39
CA LYS A 112 0.76 -2.98 28.68
C LYS A 112 2.28 -2.79 28.83
N GLN A 113 3.03 -2.91 27.75
CA GLN A 113 4.48 -2.62 27.79
C GLN A 113 4.74 -1.14 28.05
N PHE A 114 3.99 -0.24 27.42
CA PHE A 114 4.09 1.20 27.66
C PHE A 114 3.76 1.57 29.10
N GLU A 115 2.75 0.94 29.70
CA GLU A 115 2.36 1.14 31.12
C GLU A 115 3.45 0.70 32.10
N VAL A 116 4.27 -0.29 31.75
CA VAL A 116 5.31 -0.85 32.63
C VAL A 116 6.68 -0.22 32.40
N SER A 117 7.08 0.01 31.16
CA SER A 117 8.46 0.37 30.80
C SER A 117 8.58 1.49 29.76
N GLY A 118 7.49 2.13 29.40
CA GLY A 118 7.50 3.11 28.30
C GLY A 118 7.94 2.47 26.99
N THR A 119 8.78 3.15 26.25
CA THR A 119 9.33 2.65 24.97
C THR A 119 10.61 1.82 25.12
N LYS A 120 11.05 1.55 26.34
CA LYS A 120 12.29 0.80 26.59
C LYS A 120 12.20 -0.64 26.06
N ASN A 121 13.15 -1.03 25.21
CA ASN A 121 13.27 -2.39 24.64
C ASN A 121 12.07 -2.85 23.81
N ILE A 122 11.29 -1.94 23.24
CA ILE A 122 10.18 -2.29 22.36
C ILE A 122 10.68 -2.85 21.04
N GLN A 123 10.10 -3.96 20.60
CA GLN A 123 10.40 -4.64 19.34
C GLN A 123 9.30 -4.41 18.28
N ALA A 124 8.48 -3.38 18.45
CA ALA A 124 7.41 -3.04 17.51
C ALA A 124 7.95 -2.20 16.35
N VAL A 125 7.57 -2.56 15.13
CA VAL A 125 7.82 -1.69 13.97
C VAL A 125 7.01 -0.41 14.11
N CYS A 126 7.67 0.73 13.90
CA CYS A 126 7.07 2.06 14.01
C CYS A 126 7.36 2.93 12.78
N THR A 127 6.65 4.04 12.64
CA THR A 127 6.93 5.05 11.62
C THR A 127 8.06 5.97 12.09
N GLU A 128 8.03 6.36 13.37
CA GLU A 128 9.01 7.22 14.02
C GLU A 128 9.42 6.61 15.34
N GLU A 129 10.70 6.70 15.68
CA GLU A 129 11.19 6.29 17.00
C GLU A 129 10.76 7.30 18.05
N LEU A 130 9.90 6.87 18.97
CA LEU A 130 9.44 7.66 20.08
C LEU A 130 10.13 7.20 21.36
N ASN A 131 10.48 8.16 22.22
CA ASN A 131 11.06 7.91 23.53
C ASN A 131 10.21 8.54 24.62
N PHE A 132 9.63 7.71 25.49
CA PHE A 132 8.87 8.13 26.67
C PHE A 132 8.92 7.06 27.76
N THR A 133 8.76 7.50 29.01
CA THR A 133 8.67 6.62 30.18
C THR A 133 7.25 6.11 30.41
N SER A 134 7.09 5.16 31.35
CA SER A 134 5.76 4.69 31.75
C SER A 134 4.93 5.80 32.40
N GLU A 135 5.56 6.66 33.21
CA GLU A 135 4.89 7.82 33.86
C GLU A 135 4.39 8.80 32.81
N GLU A 136 5.21 9.11 31.80
CA GLU A 136 4.83 9.98 30.69
C GLU A 136 3.70 9.40 29.85
N TRP A 137 3.69 8.08 29.64
CA TRP A 137 2.60 7.40 28.96
C TRP A 137 1.27 7.51 29.73
N ILE A 138 1.32 7.21 31.04
CA ILE A 138 0.13 7.24 31.92
C ILE A 138 -0.43 8.66 32.07
N ALA A 139 0.43 9.66 32.04
CA ALA A 139 0.02 11.07 32.15
C ALA A 139 -0.68 11.62 30.89
N LYS A 140 -0.57 10.91 29.76
CA LYS A 140 -1.21 11.33 28.49
C LYS A 140 -2.71 11.09 28.52
N SER A 141 -3.44 11.99 27.85
CA SER A 141 -4.86 11.78 27.56
C SER A 141 -5.07 10.58 26.64
N GLU A 142 -6.25 9.99 26.66
CA GLU A 142 -6.62 8.89 25.78
C GLU A 142 -6.39 9.22 24.30
N LYS A 143 -6.69 10.45 23.89
CA LYS A 143 -6.47 10.94 22.52
C LYS A 143 -4.97 10.90 22.15
N GLU A 144 -4.09 11.42 23.00
CA GLU A 144 -2.65 11.41 22.78
C GLU A 144 -2.09 9.98 22.74
N GLN A 145 -2.58 9.09 23.61
CA GLN A 145 -2.22 7.68 23.58
C GLN A 145 -2.64 7.02 22.24
N GLN A 146 -3.85 7.29 21.74
CA GLN A 146 -4.29 6.76 20.46
C GLN A 146 -3.47 7.31 19.28
N GLU A 147 -3.07 8.58 19.31
CA GLU A 147 -2.17 9.19 18.30
C GLU A 147 -0.80 8.50 18.31
N ILE A 148 -0.22 8.23 19.47
CA ILE A 148 1.03 7.47 19.61
C ILE A 148 0.85 6.04 19.07
N LEU A 149 -0.25 5.37 19.38
CA LEU A 149 -0.51 4.02 18.91
C LEU A 149 -0.63 3.91 17.38
N LEU A 150 -1.06 4.96 16.67
CA LEU A 150 -1.06 5.00 15.21
C LEU A 150 0.36 4.80 14.64
N ASN A 151 1.39 5.25 15.38
CA ASN A 151 2.78 5.05 14.99
C ASN A 151 3.22 3.57 14.93
N TYR A 152 2.49 2.67 15.59
CA TYR A 152 2.81 1.24 15.69
C TYR A 152 1.81 0.32 14.99
N ARG A 153 0.56 0.77 14.80
CA ARG A 153 -0.50 -0.06 14.19
C ARG A 153 -0.14 -0.51 12.79
N ILE A 154 -0.59 -1.70 12.38
CA ILE A 154 -0.44 -2.21 11.01
C ILE A 154 -1.28 -1.39 10.03
N ALA A 155 -2.55 -1.09 10.38
CA ALA A 155 -3.36 -0.11 9.66
C ALA A 155 -3.35 1.20 10.44
N TYR A 156 -2.93 2.31 9.83
CA TYR A 156 -2.76 3.60 10.48
C TYR A 156 -3.14 4.75 9.56
N LEU A 157 -3.45 5.89 10.17
CA LEU A 157 -3.78 7.13 9.50
C LEU A 157 -2.58 8.07 9.56
N ALA A 158 -2.11 8.55 8.43
CA ALA A 158 -0.96 9.45 8.33
C ALA A 158 -1.13 10.47 7.21
N ASP A 159 -0.40 11.57 7.34
CA ASP A 159 -0.28 12.57 6.28
C ASP A 159 0.83 12.13 5.31
N LEU A 160 0.44 11.79 4.09
CA LEU A 160 1.32 11.24 3.08
C LEU A 160 1.29 12.07 1.79
N LYS A 161 2.42 12.12 1.10
CA LYS A 161 2.46 12.64 -0.27
C LYS A 161 1.79 11.67 -1.21
N VAL A 162 0.77 12.13 -1.91
CA VAL A 162 -0.03 11.35 -2.85
C VAL A 162 -0.10 12.02 -4.22
N ASN A 163 -0.32 11.22 -5.25
CA ASN A 163 -0.55 11.71 -6.61
C ASN A 163 -2.01 12.18 -6.74
N TRP A 164 -2.25 13.46 -6.61
CA TRP A 164 -3.59 14.03 -6.76
C TRP A 164 -3.84 14.48 -8.19
N CYS A 165 -4.94 14.05 -8.78
CA CYS A 165 -5.38 14.51 -10.09
C CYS A 165 -6.63 15.39 -9.94
N PRO A 166 -6.53 16.72 -10.07
CA PRO A 166 -7.68 17.64 -9.92
C PRO A 166 -8.80 17.35 -10.93
N ALA A 167 -8.45 17.01 -12.18
CA ALA A 167 -9.42 16.75 -13.24
C ALA A 167 -10.22 15.46 -13.01
N LEU A 168 -9.64 14.45 -12.38
CA LEU A 168 -10.30 13.21 -12.01
C LEU A 168 -10.91 13.27 -10.61
N GLY A 169 -10.53 14.27 -9.78
CA GLY A 169 -11.00 14.44 -8.41
C GLY A 169 -10.60 13.31 -7.45
N THR A 170 -9.44 12.66 -7.70
CA THR A 170 -9.03 11.48 -6.93
C THR A 170 -7.51 11.37 -6.81
N VAL A 171 -7.09 10.53 -5.85
CA VAL A 171 -5.69 10.09 -5.70
C VAL A 171 -5.43 8.93 -6.65
N LEU A 172 -4.28 8.95 -7.30
CA LEU A 172 -3.82 7.93 -8.25
C LEU A 172 -2.67 7.12 -7.66
N ALA A 173 -2.64 5.81 -7.93
CA ALA A 173 -1.50 4.97 -7.65
C ALA A 173 -0.30 5.34 -8.56
N ASN A 174 0.91 4.92 -8.19
CA ASN A 174 2.10 5.28 -8.97
C ASN A 174 2.07 4.75 -10.40
N ASP A 175 1.49 3.58 -10.62
CA ASP A 175 1.32 2.94 -11.93
C ASP A 175 0.19 3.57 -12.79
N GLU A 176 -0.64 4.44 -12.19
CA GLU A 176 -1.66 5.23 -12.88
C GLU A 176 -1.13 6.61 -13.32
N VAL A 177 0.15 6.89 -13.07
CA VAL A 177 0.81 8.15 -13.45
C VAL A 177 2.01 7.86 -14.34
N SER A 178 2.08 8.53 -15.49
CA SER A 178 3.19 8.45 -16.43
C SER A 178 3.61 9.87 -16.84
N GLU A 179 4.88 10.20 -16.70
CA GLU A 179 5.44 11.52 -17.07
C GLU A 179 4.69 12.73 -16.46
N GLY A 180 4.20 12.57 -15.22
CA GLY A 180 3.44 13.61 -14.52
C GLY A 180 1.98 13.75 -14.97
N LEU A 181 1.50 12.86 -15.82
CA LEU A 181 0.12 12.83 -16.33
C LEU A 181 -0.58 11.54 -15.88
N SER A 182 -1.91 11.64 -15.70
CA SER A 182 -2.73 10.45 -15.45
C SER A 182 -2.80 9.57 -16.69
N VAL A 183 -2.59 8.26 -16.55
CA VAL A 183 -2.76 7.28 -17.64
C VAL A 183 -4.17 7.35 -18.22
N ARG A 184 -5.15 7.63 -17.37
CA ARG A 184 -6.54 7.87 -17.78
C ARG A 184 -6.74 9.34 -18.08
N GLY A 185 -6.93 9.69 -19.35
CA GLY A 185 -7.30 11.02 -19.82
C GLY A 185 -6.14 12.00 -19.99
N GLY A 186 -4.90 11.66 -19.60
CA GLY A 186 -3.73 12.51 -19.83
C GLY A 186 -3.75 13.84 -19.05
N HIS A 187 -4.36 13.85 -17.86
CA HIS A 187 -4.50 15.06 -17.04
C HIS A 187 -3.26 15.29 -16.15
N PRO A 188 -2.87 16.53 -15.89
CA PRO A 188 -1.79 16.85 -14.95
C PRO A 188 -2.05 16.28 -13.55
N VAL A 189 -0.99 15.74 -12.94
CA VAL A 189 -1.00 15.18 -11.60
C VAL A 189 -0.09 16.00 -10.69
N GLU A 190 -0.56 16.31 -9.50
CA GLU A 190 0.13 17.09 -8.48
C GLU A 190 0.55 16.21 -7.30
N GLN A 191 1.72 16.47 -6.74
CA GLN A 191 2.09 15.92 -5.44
C GLN A 191 1.43 16.75 -4.33
N ARG A 192 0.57 16.10 -3.54
CA ARG A 192 -0.16 16.75 -2.44
C ARG A 192 -0.05 15.95 -1.15
N VAL A 193 0.15 16.63 -0.03
CA VAL A 193 0.05 15.99 1.28
C VAL A 193 -1.43 15.85 1.63
N MET A 194 -1.84 14.62 1.90
CA MET A 194 -3.21 14.31 2.27
C MET A 194 -3.24 13.27 3.38
N ARG A 195 -4.20 13.39 4.29
CA ARG A 195 -4.42 12.41 5.35
C ARG A 195 -5.06 11.16 4.75
N GLN A 196 -4.34 10.04 4.83
CA GLN A 196 -4.71 8.78 4.19
C GLN A 196 -4.57 7.60 5.13
N TRP A 197 -5.43 6.60 4.96
CA TRP A 197 -5.22 5.29 5.55
C TRP A 197 -4.06 4.58 4.85
N SER A 198 -3.21 3.99 5.66
CA SER A 198 -2.03 3.24 5.18
C SER A 198 -1.93 1.90 5.86
N LEU A 199 -1.34 0.94 5.16
CA LEU A 199 -0.99 -0.37 5.70
C LEU A 199 0.53 -0.48 5.78
N ARG A 200 1.05 -0.93 6.93
CA ARG A 200 2.48 -1.10 7.19
C ARG A 200 3.02 -2.37 6.50
N VAL A 201 2.88 -2.43 5.19
CA VAL A 201 3.27 -3.60 4.37
C VAL A 201 4.78 -3.83 4.39
N SER A 202 5.58 -2.78 4.54
CA SER A 202 7.04 -2.85 4.64
C SER A 202 7.53 -3.69 5.82
N ALA A 203 6.76 -3.77 6.91
CA ALA A 203 7.07 -4.65 8.04
C ALA A 203 7.12 -6.14 7.66
N TYR A 204 6.45 -6.53 6.59
CA TYR A 204 6.42 -7.90 6.07
C TYR A 204 7.38 -8.13 4.90
N ALA A 205 8.08 -7.11 4.41
CA ALA A 205 8.87 -7.17 3.20
C ALA A 205 9.94 -8.27 3.23
N GLN A 206 10.73 -8.34 4.32
CA GLN A 206 11.76 -9.38 4.46
C GLN A 206 11.15 -10.78 4.51
N ARG A 207 10.04 -10.95 5.25
CA ARG A 207 9.35 -12.25 5.35
C ARG A 207 8.79 -12.70 3.99
N LEU A 208 8.35 -11.77 3.14
CA LEU A 208 7.89 -12.06 1.78
C LEU A 208 9.06 -12.50 0.90
N LEU A 209 10.22 -11.83 0.98
CA LEU A 209 11.44 -12.24 0.26
C LEU A 209 11.87 -13.64 0.65
N ASP A 210 12.01 -13.91 1.95
CA ASP A 210 12.42 -15.23 2.47
C ASP A 210 11.42 -16.33 2.10
N GLY A 211 10.14 -15.96 1.90
CA GLY A 211 9.08 -16.84 1.48
C GLY A 211 9.24 -17.34 0.03
N LEU A 212 9.88 -16.57 -0.85
CA LEU A 212 10.06 -16.94 -2.26
C LEU A 212 10.92 -18.20 -2.43
N ASP A 213 11.84 -18.46 -1.49
CA ASP A 213 12.69 -19.66 -1.54
C ASP A 213 11.94 -20.94 -1.18
N LYS A 214 10.73 -20.81 -0.58
CA LYS A 214 9.92 -21.94 -0.10
C LYS A 214 8.84 -22.36 -1.07
N ILE A 215 8.68 -21.64 -2.18
CA ILE A 215 7.61 -21.88 -3.15
C ILE A 215 8.16 -22.35 -4.49
N ASP A 216 7.43 -23.24 -5.13
CA ASP A 216 7.78 -23.79 -6.45
C ASP A 216 7.22 -22.86 -7.56
N TRP A 217 7.86 -21.70 -7.72
CA TRP A 217 7.59 -20.75 -8.79
C TRP A 217 8.76 -20.67 -9.75
N THR A 218 8.48 -20.24 -10.99
CA THR A 218 9.53 -19.97 -11.97
C THR A 218 10.46 -18.84 -11.49
N GLU A 219 11.73 -18.93 -11.84
CA GLU A 219 12.71 -17.89 -11.46
C GLU A 219 12.32 -16.50 -11.96
N SER A 220 11.77 -16.39 -13.16
CA SER A 220 11.28 -15.12 -13.72
C SER A 220 10.20 -14.48 -12.83
N LEU A 221 9.29 -15.30 -12.28
CA LEU A 221 8.25 -14.79 -11.38
C LEU A 221 8.83 -14.38 -10.03
N LYS A 222 9.77 -15.17 -9.48
CA LYS A 222 10.48 -14.83 -8.24
C LYS A 222 11.25 -13.51 -8.38
N GLU A 223 11.97 -13.32 -9.48
CA GLU A 223 12.68 -12.06 -9.75
C GLU A 223 11.73 -10.87 -9.88
N THR A 224 10.58 -11.05 -10.52
CA THR A 224 9.54 -10.01 -10.58
C THR A 224 9.07 -9.59 -9.18
N GLN A 225 8.85 -10.57 -8.28
CA GLN A 225 8.45 -10.30 -6.89
C GLN A 225 9.57 -9.62 -6.10
N LYS A 226 10.83 -10.07 -6.23
CA LYS A 226 11.99 -9.43 -5.57
C LYS A 226 12.14 -7.98 -6.00
N ASN A 227 12.04 -7.70 -7.30
CA ASN A 227 12.12 -6.36 -7.85
C ASN A 227 10.97 -5.46 -7.36
N TRP A 228 9.76 -6.00 -7.22
CA TRP A 228 8.62 -5.28 -6.66
C TRP A 228 8.82 -4.92 -5.18
N ILE A 229 9.32 -5.85 -4.37
CA ILE A 229 9.64 -5.60 -2.97
C ILE A 229 10.77 -4.58 -2.84
N GLY A 230 11.76 -4.64 -3.75
CA GLY A 230 12.76 -3.59 -3.93
C GLY A 230 13.71 -3.43 -2.74
N ARG A 231 14.16 -4.54 -2.10
CA ARG A 231 15.18 -4.43 -1.05
C ARG A 231 16.42 -3.76 -1.61
N SER A 232 16.86 -2.70 -0.95
CA SER A 232 18.06 -1.95 -1.29
C SER A 232 18.96 -1.86 -0.06
N GLU A 233 20.25 -2.05 -0.27
CA GLU A 233 21.30 -1.89 0.75
C GLU A 233 22.24 -0.78 0.32
N GLY A 234 22.59 0.10 1.26
CA GLY A 234 23.44 1.24 0.98
C GLY A 234 23.96 1.89 2.26
N ALA A 235 24.50 3.08 2.11
CA ALA A 235 25.02 3.89 3.20
C ALA A 235 24.31 5.23 3.27
N GLU A 236 24.02 5.69 4.48
CA GLU A 236 23.59 7.04 4.78
C GLU A 236 24.80 7.92 5.03
N MET A 237 24.81 9.10 4.44
CA MET A 237 25.93 10.05 4.55
C MET A 237 25.40 11.45 4.75
N LYS A 238 26.10 12.21 5.62
CA LYS A 238 25.77 13.62 5.91
C LYS A 238 26.70 14.55 5.16
N PHE A 239 26.11 15.55 4.56
CA PHE A 239 26.84 16.65 3.90
C PHE A 239 26.51 17.96 4.61
N LYS A 240 27.53 18.81 4.78
CA LYS A 240 27.38 20.19 5.27
C LYS A 240 27.32 21.16 4.11
N LEU A 241 26.41 22.12 4.21
CA LEU A 241 26.44 23.29 3.33
C LEU A 241 27.62 24.18 3.72
N LYS A 242 28.40 24.59 2.70
CA LYS A 242 29.49 25.52 2.91
C LYS A 242 28.98 26.85 3.48
N ASP A 243 29.65 27.33 4.51
CA ASP A 243 29.38 28.61 5.17
C ASP A 243 28.00 28.68 5.91
N GLN A 244 27.38 27.53 6.19
CA GLN A 244 26.11 27.45 6.92
C GLN A 244 26.12 26.25 7.88
N ASP A 245 25.46 26.39 9.01
CA ASP A 245 25.25 25.30 9.97
C ASP A 245 24.01 24.47 9.60
N VAL A 246 23.99 23.97 8.36
CA VAL A 246 22.94 23.13 7.81
C VAL A 246 23.56 21.85 7.29
N GLU A 247 23.08 20.74 7.82
CA GLU A 247 23.41 19.40 7.35
C GLU A 247 22.20 18.81 6.64
N PHE A 248 22.45 17.96 5.65
CA PHE A 248 21.44 17.12 5.03
C PHE A 248 22.02 15.72 4.79
N GLU A 249 21.13 14.74 4.84
CA GLU A 249 21.47 13.34 4.71
C GLU A 249 21.08 12.82 3.33
N ILE A 250 21.93 11.96 2.78
CA ILE A 250 21.66 11.22 1.55
C ILE A 250 21.77 9.72 1.83
N PHE A 251 21.01 8.94 1.10
CA PHE A 251 21.19 7.50 0.98
C PHE A 251 21.79 7.16 -0.38
N THR A 252 22.81 6.28 -0.41
CA THR A 252 23.42 5.81 -1.67
C THR A 252 23.71 4.31 -1.63
N THR A 253 23.41 3.62 -2.71
CA THR A 253 23.83 2.22 -2.94
C THR A 253 25.25 2.11 -3.47
N ARG A 254 25.89 3.24 -3.80
CA ARG A 254 27.22 3.34 -4.38
C ARG A 254 28.14 4.22 -3.52
N ALA A 255 28.28 3.85 -2.25
CA ALA A 255 29.16 4.55 -1.31
C ALA A 255 30.64 4.62 -1.79
N ASP A 256 31.06 3.65 -2.59
CA ASP A 256 32.37 3.58 -3.23
C ASP A 256 32.69 4.77 -4.16
N THR A 257 31.64 5.44 -4.68
CA THR A 257 31.82 6.59 -5.60
C THR A 257 31.89 7.94 -4.90
N ILE A 258 31.82 8.00 -3.57
CA ILE A 258 31.71 9.26 -2.81
C ILE A 258 32.86 10.22 -3.06
N TYR A 259 34.07 9.71 -3.26
CA TYR A 259 35.25 10.55 -3.52
C TYR A 259 35.26 11.20 -4.91
N GLY A 260 34.33 10.78 -5.80
CA GLY A 260 34.16 11.37 -7.11
C GLY A 260 33.03 12.41 -7.18
N VAL A 261 32.37 12.71 -6.06
CA VAL A 261 31.27 13.69 -6.02
C VAL A 261 31.79 15.12 -6.24
N THR A 262 31.32 15.79 -7.28
CA THR A 262 31.68 17.17 -7.65
C THR A 262 30.53 18.14 -7.47
N PHE A 263 29.28 17.67 -7.47
CA PHE A 263 28.10 18.51 -7.26
C PHE A 263 26.97 17.67 -6.64
N MET A 264 25.96 18.37 -6.10
CA MET A 264 24.76 17.79 -5.53
C MET A 264 23.53 18.47 -6.12
N VAL A 265 22.50 17.68 -6.41
CA VAL A 265 21.20 18.18 -6.88
C VAL A 265 20.16 17.89 -5.81
N LEU A 266 19.38 18.91 -5.45
CA LEU A 266 18.25 18.80 -4.55
C LEU A 266 16.94 18.89 -5.34
N ALA A 267 15.92 18.13 -4.91
CA ALA A 267 14.60 18.25 -5.50
C ALA A 267 14.01 19.66 -5.25
N PRO A 268 13.31 20.25 -6.23
CA PRO A 268 12.69 21.58 -6.06
C PRO A 268 11.73 21.67 -4.88
N GLU A 269 11.12 20.54 -4.50
CA GLU A 269 10.18 20.39 -3.38
C GLU A 269 10.87 20.25 -2.02
N SER A 270 12.21 20.12 -1.99
CA SER A 270 12.98 20.00 -0.75
C SER A 270 12.79 21.24 0.12
N GLU A 271 12.59 21.05 1.43
CA GLU A 271 12.47 22.14 2.39
C GLU A 271 13.71 23.03 2.36
N LEU A 272 14.90 22.47 2.17
CA LEU A 272 16.14 23.22 2.03
C LEU A 272 16.11 24.20 0.85
N VAL A 273 15.46 23.84 -0.24
CA VAL A 273 15.29 24.70 -1.42
C VAL A 273 14.20 25.75 -1.16
N ARG A 274 13.08 25.37 -0.58
CA ARG A 274 11.95 26.27 -0.26
C ARG A 274 12.36 27.41 0.69
N VAL A 275 13.07 27.09 1.76
CA VAL A 275 13.53 28.07 2.75
C VAL A 275 14.50 29.09 2.10
N ARG A 276 15.33 28.66 1.14
CA ARG A 276 16.25 29.58 0.45
C ARG A 276 15.58 30.48 -0.58
N ILE A 277 14.62 29.97 -1.36
CA ILE A 277 13.88 30.82 -2.32
C ILE A 277 13.13 31.92 -1.57
N LEU A 278 12.58 31.64 -0.40
CA LEU A 278 11.95 32.65 0.45
C LEU A 278 12.96 33.65 1.01
N ALA A 279 14.18 33.22 1.36
CA ALA A 279 15.23 34.09 1.88
C ALA A 279 15.94 34.97 0.80
N LEU A 280 15.85 34.58 -0.47
CA LEU A 280 16.39 35.37 -1.59
C LEU A 280 15.40 36.41 -2.14
N ASN A 281 14.14 36.34 -1.77
CA ASN A 281 13.09 37.28 -2.15
C ASN A 281 12.82 38.37 -1.08
N HIS A 282 13.67 38.48 -0.07
CA HIS A 282 13.78 39.55 0.92
C HIS A 282 15.17 40.21 0.82
#